data_0d9ff6eef7015e1e41fbb0c51c868afa
#
_entry.id   0d9ff6eef7015e1e41fbb0c51c868afa
#
_cell.length_a   1.000
_cell.length_b   1.000
_cell.length_c   1.000
_cell.angle_alpha   90.00
_cell.angle_beta   90.00
_cell.angle_gamma   90.00
#
_symmetry.space_group_name_H-M   'P 1'
#
loop_
_entity.id
_entity.type
_entity.pdbx_description
1 polymer ?
#
loop_
_entity_poly.entity_id
_entity_poly.type
_entity_poly.pdbx_seq_one_letter_code
_entity_poly.pdbx_strand_id
1 'polypeptide(L)'
;KRNTTLAFLNDSKTYPHQYLFYRNRTADMNLDEGDVDADMLSRTRIFHFGSLSFTHKRCRKATRKAIKAAKSKHRLISFDPNYRPVLWPGEEEARKWMLYGCSVCDILKVEASELAFITQQTTIQNGVDFLQKHYSISLILVTSGEAGSQAFMGSRKVYQEAFLTNRTIDTTGAGDTFLGCCLAYILEQGMELSDHQLQEMLFRANAAASLETTRKGAIRAMPTQAELEDYLKQLTSF
;
A
#
# COMPACT_ATOMS: atom_id res chain seq x y z
N LYS A 1 14.50 -11.11 23.87
CA LYS A 1 13.66 -9.90 23.82
C LYS A 1 14.39 -8.81 23.04
N ARG A 2 13.69 -8.06 22.18
CA ARG A 2 14.19 -6.92 21.43
C ARG A 2 13.21 -5.77 21.55
N ASN A 3 13.71 -4.54 21.45
CA ASN A 3 12.87 -3.36 21.51
C ASN A 3 12.04 -3.21 20.25
N THR A 4 10.89 -2.56 20.36
CA THR A 4 10.07 -2.14 19.22
C THR A 4 10.81 -1.04 18.44
N THR A 5 10.68 -1.02 17.13
CA THR A 5 11.08 0.12 16.31
C THR A 5 10.30 1.36 16.71
N LEU A 6 10.99 2.50 16.83
CA LEU A 6 10.36 3.79 17.02
C LEU A 6 10.52 4.59 15.73
N ALA A 7 9.44 5.22 15.29
CA ALA A 7 9.43 6.18 14.21
C ALA A 7 8.91 7.52 14.74
N PHE A 8 9.70 8.57 14.56
CA PHE A 8 9.32 9.93 14.93
C PHE A 8 9.02 10.69 13.65
N LEU A 9 7.83 11.24 13.59
CA LEU A 9 7.45 12.14 12.49
C LEU A 9 7.80 13.57 12.89
N ASN A 10 8.61 14.22 12.06
CA ASN A 10 8.85 15.65 12.19
C ASN A 10 7.71 16.41 11.50
N ASP A 11 6.88 17.05 12.29
CA ASP A 11 5.74 17.87 11.85
C ASP A 11 6.10 19.36 11.74
N SER A 12 7.37 19.67 11.44
CA SER A 12 7.78 21.06 11.27
C SER A 12 7.37 21.59 9.89
N LYS A 13 6.91 22.86 9.85
CA LYS A 13 6.59 23.54 8.58
C LYS A 13 7.78 23.63 7.60
N THR A 14 9.01 23.55 8.12
CA THR A 14 10.25 23.65 7.33
C THR A 14 10.64 22.33 6.69
N TYR A 15 10.29 21.21 7.32
CA TYR A 15 10.62 19.85 6.87
C TYR A 15 9.42 18.93 7.09
N PRO A 16 8.35 19.09 6.31
CA PRO A 16 7.13 18.30 6.50
C PRO A 16 7.40 16.82 6.19
N HIS A 17 6.81 15.96 7.00
CA HIS A 17 6.78 14.49 6.80
C HIS A 17 8.14 13.78 6.78
N GLN A 18 9.16 14.32 7.47
CA GLN A 18 10.40 13.59 7.66
C GLN A 18 10.29 12.60 8.83
N TYR A 19 10.60 11.34 8.52
CA TYR A 19 10.67 10.28 9.52
C TYR A 19 12.09 10.07 10.04
N LEU A 20 12.25 10.04 11.37
CA LEU A 20 13.44 9.56 12.05
C LEU A 20 13.16 8.18 12.65
N PHE A 21 13.94 7.18 12.25
CA PHE A 21 13.75 5.80 12.70
C PHE A 21 14.83 5.37 13.69
N TYR A 22 14.41 4.89 14.86
CA TYR A 22 15.24 4.11 15.76
C TYR A 22 14.97 2.63 15.52
N ARG A 23 15.64 2.09 14.47
CA ARG A 23 15.44 0.72 13.97
C ARG A 23 16.77 -0.02 13.88
N ASN A 24 17.42 -0.22 15.04
CA ASN A 24 18.65 -1.00 15.11
C ASN A 24 18.41 -2.28 15.91
N ARG A 25 18.49 -3.42 15.25
CA ARG A 25 18.25 -4.76 15.84
C ARG A 25 16.91 -4.86 16.60
N THR A 26 15.89 -4.19 16.12
CA THR A 26 14.56 -4.16 16.72
C THR A 26 13.78 -5.46 16.48
N ALA A 27 12.61 -5.60 17.12
CA ALA A 27 11.83 -6.84 17.09
C ALA A 27 11.35 -7.19 15.68
N ASP A 28 10.89 -6.21 14.92
CA ASP A 28 10.45 -6.38 13.53
C ASP A 28 11.56 -6.91 12.61
N MET A 29 12.82 -6.50 12.84
CA MET A 29 13.98 -7.01 12.09
C MET A 29 14.34 -8.47 12.47
N ASN A 30 13.73 -9.01 13.50
CA ASN A 30 14.06 -10.35 14.00
C ASN A 30 13.11 -11.44 13.49
N LEU A 31 12.07 -11.07 12.77
CA LEU A 31 11.17 -12.04 12.12
C LEU A 31 11.98 -13.01 11.25
N ASP A 32 11.79 -14.29 11.41
CA ASP A 32 12.47 -15.31 10.61
C ASP A 32 11.54 -16.37 10.02
N GLU A 33 12.11 -17.29 9.26
CA GLU A 33 11.35 -18.32 8.56
C GLU A 33 10.60 -19.27 9.53
N GLY A 34 11.06 -19.42 10.78
CA GLY A 34 10.40 -20.20 11.82
C GLY A 34 9.12 -19.54 12.35
N ASP A 35 9.04 -18.20 12.28
CA ASP A 35 7.86 -17.45 12.74
C ASP A 35 6.71 -17.45 11.71
N VAL A 36 6.94 -17.97 10.50
CA VAL A 36 5.93 -17.99 9.43
C VAL A 36 4.96 -19.16 9.64
N ASP A 37 3.74 -18.84 10.04
CA ASP A 37 2.64 -19.78 10.18
C ASP A 37 2.00 -20.12 8.83
N ALA A 38 2.37 -21.25 8.26
CA ALA A 38 1.88 -21.70 6.96
C ALA A 38 0.39 -22.11 7.01
N ASP A 39 -0.11 -22.54 8.16
CA ASP A 39 -1.52 -22.92 8.34
C ASP A 39 -2.41 -21.66 8.34
N MET A 40 -2.01 -20.61 9.06
CA MET A 40 -2.69 -19.31 9.00
C MET A 40 -2.71 -18.77 7.56
N LEU A 41 -1.61 -18.82 6.83
CA LEU A 41 -1.53 -18.40 5.44
C LEU A 41 -2.42 -19.24 4.51
N SER A 42 -2.60 -20.52 4.80
CA SER A 42 -3.48 -21.39 4.01
C SER A 42 -4.96 -20.98 4.10
N ARG A 43 -5.37 -20.34 5.20
CA ARG A 43 -6.74 -19.86 5.46
C ARG A 43 -6.97 -18.40 5.07
N THR A 44 -5.90 -17.69 4.76
CA THR A 44 -5.95 -16.30 4.28
C THR A 44 -6.57 -16.22 2.88
N ARG A 45 -7.26 -15.14 2.57
CA ARG A 45 -7.72 -14.81 1.21
C ARG A 45 -6.75 -13.89 0.48
N ILE A 46 -6.19 -12.90 1.19
CA ILE A 46 -5.17 -11.96 0.68
C ILE A 46 -4.00 -11.97 1.67
N PHE A 47 -2.78 -12.12 1.15
CA PHE A 47 -1.55 -11.88 1.88
C PHE A 47 -0.94 -10.56 1.44
N HIS A 48 -0.86 -9.59 2.38
CA HIS A 48 -0.27 -8.29 2.13
C HIS A 48 1.13 -8.19 2.72
N PHE A 49 2.03 -7.51 2.00
CA PHE A 49 3.36 -7.17 2.50
C PHE A 49 3.86 -5.84 1.94
N GLY A 50 4.81 -5.22 2.65
CA GLY A 50 5.50 -4.00 2.23
C GLY A 50 7.00 -4.22 2.02
N SER A 51 7.69 -3.22 1.45
CA SER A 51 9.12 -3.33 1.14
C SER A 51 10.01 -3.30 2.39
N LEU A 52 9.54 -2.78 3.51
CA LEU A 52 10.33 -2.65 4.74
C LEU A 52 10.82 -3.98 5.28
N SER A 53 10.06 -5.06 5.07
CA SER A 53 10.48 -6.42 5.45
C SER A 53 11.67 -6.93 4.61
N PHE A 54 11.98 -6.29 3.49
CA PHE A 54 13.14 -6.66 2.67
C PHE A 54 14.43 -5.91 3.04
N THR A 55 14.37 -4.89 3.87
CA THR A 55 15.54 -4.12 4.30
C THR A 55 16.54 -4.92 5.14
N HIS A 56 16.09 -6.00 5.79
CA HIS A 56 16.93 -6.86 6.60
C HIS A 56 16.88 -8.32 6.13
N LYS A 57 18.05 -8.97 6.02
CA LYS A 57 18.20 -10.32 5.44
C LYS A 57 17.29 -11.39 6.08
N ARG A 58 17.11 -11.32 7.42
CA ARG A 58 16.30 -12.28 8.17
C ARG A 58 14.82 -12.15 7.82
N CYS A 59 14.25 -10.93 7.97
CA CYS A 59 12.86 -10.64 7.61
C CYS A 59 12.58 -10.92 6.13
N ARG A 60 13.53 -10.58 5.25
CA ARG A 60 13.46 -10.88 3.82
C ARG A 60 13.23 -12.35 3.53
N LYS A 61 13.95 -13.24 4.23
CA LYS A 61 13.75 -14.70 4.10
C LYS A 61 12.35 -15.11 4.59
N ALA A 62 11.93 -14.62 5.76
CA ALA A 62 10.60 -14.90 6.30
C ALA A 62 9.50 -14.42 5.35
N THR A 63 9.57 -13.19 4.84
CA THR A 63 8.59 -12.65 3.90
C THR A 63 8.54 -13.47 2.61
N ARG A 64 9.68 -13.85 2.05
CA ARG A 64 9.72 -14.72 0.86
C ARG A 64 9.12 -16.11 1.11
N LYS A 65 9.34 -16.69 2.30
CA LYS A 65 8.69 -17.94 2.69
C LYS A 65 7.18 -17.78 2.79
N ALA A 66 6.70 -16.68 3.40
CA ALA A 66 5.27 -16.36 3.50
C ALA A 66 4.62 -16.19 2.12
N ILE A 67 5.24 -15.42 1.22
CA ILE A 67 4.78 -15.27 -0.17
C ILE A 67 4.68 -16.64 -0.86
N LYS A 68 5.71 -17.47 -0.75
CA LYS A 68 5.70 -18.81 -1.36
C LYS A 68 4.58 -19.68 -0.80
N ALA A 69 4.36 -19.66 0.51
CA ALA A 69 3.29 -20.41 1.17
C ALA A 69 1.90 -19.91 0.71
N ALA A 70 1.66 -18.61 0.67
CA ALA A 70 0.40 -18.03 0.20
C ALA A 70 0.14 -18.38 -1.29
N LYS A 71 1.14 -18.21 -2.16
CA LYS A 71 1.03 -18.58 -3.59
C LYS A 71 0.75 -20.06 -3.81
N SER A 72 1.36 -20.95 -3.03
CA SER A 72 1.10 -22.39 -3.14
C SER A 72 -0.34 -22.80 -2.84
N LYS A 73 -1.10 -21.89 -2.22
CA LYS A 73 -2.53 -22.03 -1.90
C LYS A 73 -3.42 -21.12 -2.75
N HIS A 74 -2.88 -20.55 -3.83
CA HIS A 74 -3.59 -19.63 -4.73
C HIS A 74 -4.22 -18.45 -4.00
N ARG A 75 -3.50 -17.90 -3.00
CA ARG A 75 -3.94 -16.70 -2.28
C ARG A 75 -3.49 -15.47 -3.04
N LEU A 76 -4.34 -14.43 -3.06
CA LEU A 76 -3.98 -13.15 -3.65
C LEU A 76 -2.84 -12.52 -2.86
N ILE A 77 -1.87 -11.98 -3.58
CA ILE A 77 -0.73 -11.29 -3.01
C ILE A 77 -0.87 -9.79 -3.26
N SER A 78 -0.97 -9.01 -2.19
CA SER A 78 -0.98 -7.54 -2.24
C SER A 78 0.37 -6.99 -1.81
N PHE A 79 0.86 -5.98 -2.53
CA PHE A 79 2.13 -5.32 -2.27
C PHE A 79 1.97 -3.80 -2.27
N ASP A 80 2.53 -3.14 -1.23
CA ASP A 80 2.75 -1.69 -1.18
C ASP A 80 4.25 -1.47 -0.92
N PRO A 81 5.02 -0.87 -1.84
CA PRO A 81 6.42 -0.55 -1.61
C PRO A 81 6.64 0.25 -0.33
N ASN A 82 5.83 1.25 -0.09
CA ASN A 82 5.89 2.14 1.07
C ASN A 82 7.35 2.56 1.34
N TYR A 83 7.99 3.16 0.33
CA TYR A 83 9.43 3.42 0.28
C TYR A 83 9.88 4.39 1.35
N ARG A 84 10.89 3.97 2.11
CA ARG A 84 11.53 4.83 3.13
C ARG A 84 13.04 4.81 2.88
N PRO A 85 13.57 5.77 2.09
CA PRO A 85 14.98 5.79 1.65
C PRO A 85 15.98 5.56 2.78
N VAL A 86 15.76 6.20 3.93
CA VAL A 86 16.65 6.13 5.11
C VAL A 86 16.80 4.73 5.71
N LEU A 87 15.96 3.77 5.35
CA LEU A 87 16.00 2.39 5.85
C LEU A 87 16.73 1.43 4.90
N TRP A 88 17.21 1.93 3.76
CA TRP A 88 17.88 1.11 2.75
C TRP A 88 19.36 1.44 2.69
N PRO A 89 20.22 0.46 2.36
CA PRO A 89 21.64 0.70 2.13
C PRO A 89 21.93 1.60 0.93
N GLY A 90 21.00 1.67 -0.02
CA GLY A 90 21.07 2.48 -1.23
C GLY A 90 19.87 2.23 -2.15
N GLU A 91 19.72 3.12 -3.13
CA GLU A 91 18.61 3.11 -4.07
C GLU A 91 18.54 1.84 -4.94
N GLU A 92 19.69 1.33 -5.39
CA GLU A 92 19.76 0.12 -6.20
C GLU A 92 19.20 -1.10 -5.47
N GLU A 93 19.58 -1.28 -4.19
CA GLU A 93 19.09 -2.39 -3.37
C GLU A 93 17.59 -2.22 -3.10
N ALA A 94 17.15 -1.00 -2.80
CA ALA A 94 15.73 -0.69 -2.62
C ALA A 94 14.92 -1.03 -3.88
N ARG A 95 15.33 -0.49 -5.03
CA ARG A 95 14.68 -0.72 -6.31
C ARG A 95 14.63 -2.20 -6.68
N LYS A 96 15.74 -2.92 -6.52
CA LYS A 96 15.82 -4.37 -6.75
C LYS A 96 14.74 -5.15 -5.98
N TRP A 97 14.56 -4.84 -4.69
CA TRP A 97 13.59 -5.56 -3.87
C TRP A 97 12.15 -5.10 -4.08
N MET A 98 11.95 -3.86 -4.49
CA MET A 98 10.62 -3.41 -4.92
C MET A 98 10.19 -4.06 -6.23
N LEU A 99 11.10 -4.19 -7.20
CA LEU A 99 10.86 -4.95 -8.43
C LEU A 99 10.61 -6.43 -8.15
N TYR A 100 11.28 -7.02 -7.15
CA TYR A 100 10.93 -8.37 -6.68
C TYR A 100 9.49 -8.40 -6.13
N GLY A 101 9.07 -7.41 -5.35
CA GLY A 101 7.68 -7.27 -4.88
C GLY A 101 6.69 -7.24 -6.04
N CYS A 102 6.96 -6.42 -7.06
CA CYS A 102 6.17 -6.34 -8.29
C CYS A 102 6.10 -7.69 -9.04
N SER A 103 7.19 -8.48 -9.03
CA SER A 103 7.24 -9.78 -9.72
C SER A 103 6.42 -10.89 -9.06
N VAL A 104 5.96 -10.65 -7.83
CA VAL A 104 5.26 -11.68 -7.05
C VAL A 104 3.85 -11.28 -6.62
N CYS A 105 3.44 -10.02 -6.79
CA CYS A 105 2.12 -9.57 -6.39
C CYS A 105 1.08 -9.68 -7.50
N ASP A 106 -0.18 -9.81 -7.09
CA ASP A 106 -1.37 -9.74 -7.95
C ASP A 106 -1.99 -8.34 -7.89
N ILE A 107 -1.88 -7.67 -6.73
CA ILE A 107 -2.36 -6.33 -6.47
C ILE A 107 -1.18 -5.48 -6.03
N LEU A 108 -0.88 -4.42 -6.77
CA LEU A 108 0.11 -3.42 -6.43
C LEU A 108 -0.59 -2.11 -6.08
N LYS A 109 -0.34 -1.56 -4.90
CA LYS A 109 -0.59 -0.14 -4.64
C LYS A 109 0.76 0.57 -4.60
N VAL A 110 0.87 1.71 -5.23
CA VAL A 110 2.11 2.48 -5.31
C VAL A 110 1.79 3.97 -5.40
N GLU A 111 2.58 4.82 -4.75
CA GLU A 111 2.53 6.25 -4.97
C GLU A 111 3.20 6.63 -6.29
N ALA A 112 2.76 7.71 -6.94
CA ALA A 112 3.28 8.15 -8.24
C ALA A 112 4.80 8.37 -8.23
N SER A 113 5.35 8.91 -7.13
CA SER A 113 6.79 9.09 -6.93
C SER A 113 7.53 7.75 -6.81
N GLU A 114 6.94 6.78 -6.11
CA GLU A 114 7.50 5.44 -5.96
C GLU A 114 7.45 4.68 -7.30
N LEU A 115 6.35 4.84 -8.07
CA LEU A 115 6.25 4.27 -9.41
C LEU A 115 7.37 4.78 -10.32
N ALA A 116 7.62 6.11 -10.31
CA ALA A 116 8.70 6.71 -11.06
C ALA A 116 10.08 6.17 -10.61
N PHE A 117 10.31 6.05 -9.30
CA PHE A 117 11.54 5.48 -8.75
C PHE A 117 11.75 4.01 -9.15
N ILE A 118 10.71 3.18 -9.03
CA ILE A 118 10.79 1.73 -9.32
C ILE A 118 11.03 1.50 -10.81
N THR A 119 10.28 2.19 -11.67
CA THR A 119 10.27 1.94 -13.12
C THR A 119 11.25 2.79 -13.89
N GLN A 120 11.76 3.87 -13.29
CA GLN A 120 12.58 4.91 -13.95
C GLN A 120 11.85 5.56 -15.13
N GLN A 121 10.54 5.67 -15.03
CA GLN A 121 9.67 6.33 -16.00
C GLN A 121 9.16 7.67 -15.45
N THR A 122 8.95 8.64 -16.32
CA THR A 122 8.59 10.02 -15.95
C THR A 122 7.09 10.25 -15.84
N THR A 123 6.26 9.37 -16.40
CA THR A 123 4.80 9.48 -16.35
C THR A 123 4.18 8.23 -15.73
N ILE A 124 3.02 8.38 -15.10
CA ILE A 124 2.27 7.26 -14.52
C ILE A 124 1.97 6.22 -15.61
N GLN A 125 1.53 6.66 -16.79
CA GLN A 125 1.20 5.74 -17.88
C GLN A 125 2.41 4.89 -18.28
N ASN A 126 3.56 5.51 -18.56
CA ASN A 126 4.78 4.79 -18.94
C ASN A 126 5.26 3.84 -17.82
N GLY A 127 5.11 4.25 -16.55
CA GLY A 127 5.44 3.41 -15.41
C GLY A 127 4.54 2.18 -15.31
N VAL A 128 3.24 2.35 -15.50
CA VAL A 128 2.28 1.24 -15.55
C VAL A 128 2.53 0.33 -16.75
N ASP A 129 2.75 0.88 -17.92
CA ASP A 129 3.06 0.11 -19.15
C ASP A 129 4.34 -0.72 -18.96
N PHE A 130 5.37 -0.14 -18.32
CA PHE A 130 6.58 -0.87 -17.94
C PHE A 130 6.25 -2.05 -17.03
N LEU A 131 5.46 -1.84 -15.97
CA LEU A 131 5.09 -2.91 -15.04
C LEU A 131 4.26 -4.00 -15.71
N GLN A 132 3.25 -3.64 -16.50
CA GLN A 132 2.40 -4.60 -17.20
C GLN A 132 3.17 -5.40 -18.27
N LYS A 133 4.17 -4.80 -18.90
CA LYS A 133 5.04 -5.48 -19.85
C LYS A 133 5.94 -6.54 -19.22
N HIS A 134 6.40 -6.30 -17.98
CA HIS A 134 7.43 -7.13 -17.35
C HIS A 134 6.87 -8.04 -16.26
N TYR A 135 5.68 -7.77 -15.72
CA TYR A 135 5.10 -8.48 -14.59
C TYR A 135 3.61 -8.75 -14.78
N SER A 136 3.14 -9.88 -14.25
CA SER A 136 1.72 -10.28 -14.32
C SER A 136 0.95 -9.73 -13.11
N ILE A 137 0.82 -8.39 -13.04
CA ILE A 137 0.06 -7.72 -11.97
C ILE A 137 -1.38 -7.51 -12.46
N SER A 138 -2.34 -8.09 -11.77
CA SER A 138 -3.76 -8.03 -12.16
C SER A 138 -4.39 -6.66 -11.92
N LEU A 139 -3.99 -5.98 -10.84
CA LEU A 139 -4.50 -4.65 -10.47
C LEU A 139 -3.35 -3.77 -9.98
N ILE A 140 -3.18 -2.61 -10.62
CA ILE A 140 -2.23 -1.57 -10.20
C ILE A 140 -3.04 -0.36 -9.73
N LEU A 141 -2.85 0.03 -8.48
CA LEU A 141 -3.44 1.21 -7.85
C LEU A 141 -2.35 2.26 -7.68
N VAL A 142 -2.51 3.41 -8.33
CA VAL A 142 -1.56 4.53 -8.22
C VAL A 142 -2.22 5.66 -7.47
N THR A 143 -1.62 6.06 -6.33
CA THR A 143 -2.06 7.23 -5.55
C THR A 143 -1.17 8.44 -5.88
N SER A 144 -1.75 9.63 -5.90
CA SER A 144 -1.07 10.89 -6.25
C SER A 144 -1.41 12.02 -5.27
N GLY A 145 -1.58 11.69 -3.99
CA GLY A 145 -1.94 12.65 -2.96
C GLY A 145 -3.21 13.44 -3.30
N GLU A 146 -3.12 14.76 -3.33
CA GLU A 146 -4.24 15.66 -3.65
C GLU A 146 -4.76 15.51 -5.09
N ALA A 147 -3.98 14.94 -6.00
CA ALA A 147 -4.42 14.65 -7.36
C ALA A 147 -5.23 13.34 -7.48
N GLY A 148 -5.54 12.68 -6.36
CA GLY A 148 -6.41 11.50 -6.35
C GLY A 148 -5.70 10.20 -6.66
N SER A 149 -6.41 9.27 -7.30
CA SER A 149 -5.92 7.93 -7.56
C SER A 149 -6.37 7.36 -8.90
N GLN A 150 -5.63 6.37 -9.39
CA GLN A 150 -5.91 5.66 -10.62
C GLN A 150 -5.84 4.15 -10.37
N ALA A 151 -6.74 3.40 -11.01
CA ALA A 151 -6.70 1.95 -11.06
C ALA A 151 -6.47 1.49 -12.50
N PHE A 152 -5.58 0.52 -12.67
CA PHE A 152 -5.27 -0.10 -13.96
C PHE A 152 -5.48 -1.61 -13.86
N MET A 153 -6.32 -2.16 -14.71
CA MET A 153 -6.62 -3.59 -14.78
C MET A 153 -6.61 -4.04 -16.23
N GLY A 154 -5.53 -4.70 -16.68
CA GLY A 154 -5.26 -4.94 -18.07
C GLY A 154 -5.19 -3.62 -18.86
N SER A 155 -5.96 -3.48 -19.93
CA SER A 155 -6.04 -2.24 -20.71
C SER A 155 -6.99 -1.18 -20.14
N ARG A 156 -7.73 -1.51 -19.09
CA ARG A 156 -8.72 -0.62 -18.46
C ARG A 156 -8.04 0.32 -17.48
N LYS A 157 -8.50 1.57 -17.47
CA LYS A 157 -8.01 2.62 -16.60
C LYS A 157 -9.20 3.41 -16.05
N VAL A 158 -9.22 3.61 -14.75
CA VAL A 158 -10.20 4.43 -14.05
C VAL A 158 -9.47 5.45 -13.19
N TYR A 159 -10.00 6.65 -13.08
CA TYR A 159 -9.45 7.75 -12.29
C TYR A 159 -10.51 8.26 -11.32
N GLN A 160 -10.09 8.60 -10.12
CA GLN A 160 -10.90 9.24 -9.10
C GLN A 160 -10.13 10.40 -8.46
N GLU A 161 -10.76 11.57 -8.45
CA GLU A 161 -10.25 12.75 -7.73
C GLU A 161 -10.18 12.49 -6.21
N ALA A 162 -9.26 13.18 -5.55
CA ALA A 162 -9.21 13.16 -4.10
C ALA A 162 -10.36 13.99 -3.50
N PHE A 163 -10.89 13.55 -2.37
CA PHE A 163 -11.84 14.34 -1.59
C PHE A 163 -11.05 15.28 -0.65
N LEU A 164 -10.73 16.47 -1.13
CA LEU A 164 -9.99 17.46 -0.36
C LEU A 164 -10.87 18.04 0.76
N THR A 165 -10.28 18.19 1.95
CA THR A 165 -10.94 18.78 3.10
C THR A 165 -10.04 19.81 3.78
N ASN A 166 -10.61 20.91 4.24
CA ASN A 166 -9.91 21.92 5.04
C ASN A 166 -9.71 21.48 6.50
N ARG A 167 -10.15 20.27 6.87
CA ARG A 167 -10.01 19.67 8.21
C ARG A 167 -8.85 18.70 8.30
N THR A 168 -7.99 18.63 7.29
CA THR A 168 -6.79 17.76 7.33
C THR A 168 -5.88 18.14 8.50
N ILE A 169 -5.57 17.17 9.34
CA ILE A 169 -4.72 17.30 10.53
C ILE A 169 -3.43 16.50 10.36
N ASP A 170 -3.54 15.27 9.83
CA ASP A 170 -2.44 14.31 9.71
C ASP A 170 -2.70 13.43 8.49
N THR A 171 -1.69 13.22 7.66
CA THR A 171 -1.80 12.36 6.47
C THR A 171 -1.15 10.98 6.67
N THR A 172 -0.68 10.71 7.91
CA THR A 172 -0.05 9.45 8.27
C THR A 172 -1.09 8.33 8.27
N GLY A 173 -0.97 7.40 7.34
CA GLY A 173 -1.92 6.28 7.21
C GLY A 173 -2.97 6.43 6.12
N ALA A 174 -3.06 7.59 5.44
CA ALA A 174 -4.01 7.79 4.33
C ALA A 174 -3.82 6.75 3.21
N GLY A 175 -2.56 6.46 2.83
CA GLY A 175 -2.23 5.42 1.86
C GLY A 175 -2.59 4.01 2.32
N ASP A 176 -2.36 3.70 3.58
CA ASP A 176 -2.71 2.41 4.19
C ASP A 176 -4.25 2.24 4.27
N THR A 177 -4.96 3.33 4.62
CA THR A 177 -6.44 3.37 4.66
C THR A 177 -7.03 3.18 3.27
N PHE A 178 -6.48 3.88 2.27
CA PHE A 178 -6.86 3.71 0.86
C PHE A 178 -6.72 2.25 0.43
N LEU A 179 -5.55 1.66 0.64
CA LEU A 179 -5.32 0.26 0.26
C LEU A 179 -6.21 -0.69 1.06
N GLY A 180 -6.35 -0.50 2.37
CA GLY A 180 -7.23 -1.31 3.21
C GLY A 180 -8.67 -1.34 2.71
N CYS A 181 -9.20 -0.17 2.30
CA CYS A 181 -10.53 -0.06 1.70
C CYS A 181 -10.62 -0.80 0.35
N CYS A 182 -9.62 -0.65 -0.54
CA CYS A 182 -9.58 -1.39 -1.79
C CYS A 182 -9.54 -2.91 -1.58
N LEU A 183 -8.71 -3.39 -0.63
CA LEU A 183 -8.62 -4.82 -0.32
C LEU A 183 -9.92 -5.36 0.29
N ALA A 184 -10.60 -4.60 1.15
CA ALA A 184 -11.91 -4.96 1.68
C ALA A 184 -12.95 -5.09 0.56
N TYR A 185 -12.98 -4.13 -0.37
CA TYR A 185 -13.86 -4.17 -1.53
C TYR A 185 -13.60 -5.41 -2.41
N ILE A 186 -12.33 -5.73 -2.67
CA ILE A 186 -11.94 -6.92 -3.43
C ILE A 186 -12.35 -8.22 -2.69
N LEU A 187 -12.27 -8.23 -1.36
CA LEU A 187 -12.72 -9.38 -0.56
C LEU A 187 -14.24 -9.63 -0.69
N GLU A 188 -15.02 -8.58 -0.91
CA GLU A 188 -16.48 -8.67 -1.09
C GLU A 188 -16.87 -8.99 -2.54
N GLN A 189 -16.27 -8.30 -3.51
CA GLN A 189 -16.67 -8.35 -4.92
C GLN A 189 -15.86 -9.34 -5.77
N GLY A 190 -14.68 -9.79 -5.29
CA GLY A 190 -13.72 -10.58 -6.08
C GLY A 190 -12.77 -9.70 -6.88
N MET A 191 -11.91 -10.34 -7.69
CA MET A 191 -10.89 -9.66 -8.51
C MET A 191 -11.40 -9.26 -9.91
N GLU A 192 -12.46 -9.86 -10.40
CA GLU A 192 -13.03 -9.54 -11.72
C GLU A 192 -13.98 -8.36 -11.63
N LEU A 193 -13.42 -7.16 -11.53
CA LEU A 193 -14.18 -5.92 -11.37
C LEU A 193 -14.52 -5.30 -12.74
N SER A 194 -15.76 -4.85 -12.92
CA SER A 194 -16.15 -3.97 -14.03
C SER A 194 -15.58 -2.56 -13.84
N ASP A 195 -15.65 -1.71 -14.88
CA ASP A 195 -15.20 -0.32 -14.78
C ASP A 195 -16.01 0.46 -13.73
N HIS A 196 -17.31 0.19 -13.62
CA HIS A 196 -18.16 0.77 -12.59
C HIS A 196 -17.70 0.36 -11.18
N GLN A 197 -17.39 -0.92 -10.98
CA GLN A 197 -16.90 -1.42 -9.69
C GLN A 197 -15.50 -0.88 -9.36
N LEU A 198 -14.62 -0.73 -10.35
CA LEU A 198 -13.31 -0.08 -10.16
C LEU A 198 -13.49 1.39 -9.74
N GLN A 199 -14.43 2.10 -10.36
CA GLN A 199 -14.76 3.49 -10.01
C GLN A 199 -15.31 3.58 -8.60
N GLU A 200 -16.25 2.71 -8.23
CA GLU A 200 -16.84 2.65 -6.89
C GLU A 200 -15.76 2.34 -5.84
N MET A 201 -14.89 1.36 -6.10
CA MET A 201 -13.77 1.04 -5.22
C MET A 201 -12.87 2.24 -4.96
N LEU A 202 -12.46 2.96 -6.02
CA LEU A 202 -11.63 4.15 -5.89
C LEU A 202 -12.36 5.29 -5.16
N PHE A 203 -13.64 5.50 -5.45
CA PHE A 203 -14.48 6.51 -4.78
C PHE A 203 -14.51 6.27 -3.27
N ARG A 204 -14.81 5.04 -2.84
CA ARG A 204 -14.83 4.64 -1.44
C ARG A 204 -13.45 4.76 -0.79
N ALA A 205 -12.41 4.32 -1.46
CA ALA A 205 -11.03 4.34 -0.95
C ALA A 205 -10.49 5.77 -0.78
N ASN A 206 -10.77 6.68 -1.72
CA ASN A 206 -10.41 8.10 -1.60
C ASN A 206 -11.21 8.77 -0.47
N ALA A 207 -12.50 8.45 -0.32
CA ALA A 207 -13.31 8.96 0.78
C ALA A 207 -12.79 8.49 2.14
N ALA A 208 -12.45 7.20 2.26
CA ALA A 208 -11.87 6.65 3.49
C ALA A 208 -10.54 7.32 3.84
N ALA A 209 -9.64 7.50 2.86
CA ALA A 209 -8.37 8.18 3.05
C ALA A 209 -8.57 9.66 3.45
N SER A 210 -9.51 10.38 2.81
CA SER A 210 -9.85 11.75 3.18
C SER A 210 -10.35 11.85 4.62
N LEU A 211 -11.25 10.96 5.02
CA LEU A 211 -11.81 10.95 6.39
C LEU A 211 -10.72 10.63 7.42
N GLU A 212 -9.81 9.71 7.11
CA GLU A 212 -8.66 9.39 7.97
C GLU A 212 -7.80 10.63 8.25
N THR A 213 -7.49 11.45 7.24
CA THR A 213 -6.64 12.64 7.40
C THR A 213 -7.20 13.70 8.35
N THR A 214 -8.50 13.64 8.68
CA THR A 214 -9.14 14.55 9.65
C THR A 214 -8.87 14.19 11.10
N ARG A 215 -8.11 13.12 11.36
CA ARG A 215 -7.80 12.59 12.69
C ARG A 215 -6.29 12.44 12.84
N LYS A 216 -5.81 12.46 14.10
CA LYS A 216 -4.38 12.26 14.38
C LYS A 216 -4.03 10.79 14.53
N GLY A 217 -2.96 10.36 13.85
CA GLY A 217 -2.42 9.00 13.93
C GLY A 217 -2.80 8.16 12.73
N ALA A 218 -2.38 6.88 12.68
CA ALA A 218 -2.63 5.96 11.60
C ALA A 218 -3.80 5.00 11.94
N ILE A 219 -3.53 3.83 12.54
CA ILE A 219 -4.55 2.79 12.80
C ILE A 219 -5.78 3.33 13.56
N ARG A 220 -5.57 4.25 14.53
CA ARG A 220 -6.66 4.83 15.32
C ARG A 220 -7.46 5.89 14.56
N ALA A 221 -6.91 6.42 13.48
CA ALA A 221 -7.55 7.41 12.63
C ALA A 221 -8.40 6.76 11.53
N MET A 222 -8.11 5.50 11.19
CA MET A 222 -8.84 4.78 10.15
C MET A 222 -10.34 4.72 10.47
N PRO A 223 -11.22 5.07 9.51
CA PRO A 223 -12.65 5.04 9.72
C PRO A 223 -13.17 3.61 9.82
N THR A 224 -14.20 3.42 10.62
CA THR A 224 -15.03 2.22 10.56
C THR A 224 -15.88 2.21 9.30
N GLN A 225 -16.43 1.05 8.93
CA GLN A 225 -17.35 0.96 7.79
C GLN A 225 -18.56 1.87 7.97
N ALA A 226 -19.13 1.97 9.16
CA ALA A 226 -20.28 2.83 9.42
C ALA A 226 -19.95 4.32 9.22
N GLU A 227 -18.80 4.78 9.72
CA GLU A 227 -18.33 6.16 9.53
C GLU A 227 -18.08 6.46 8.05
N LEU A 228 -17.52 5.52 7.30
CA LEU A 228 -17.33 5.67 5.86
C LEU A 228 -18.65 5.78 5.13
N GLU A 229 -19.63 4.90 5.42
CA GLU A 229 -20.95 4.95 4.78
C GLU A 229 -21.68 6.29 5.05
N ASP A 230 -21.58 6.80 6.27
CA ASP A 230 -22.18 8.09 6.60
C ASP A 230 -21.47 9.26 5.90
N TYR A 231 -20.16 9.19 5.73
CA TYR A 231 -19.40 10.18 4.96
C TYR A 231 -19.73 10.12 3.47
N LEU A 232 -19.87 8.93 2.90
CA LEU A 232 -20.25 8.74 1.49
C LEU A 232 -21.63 9.34 1.18
N LYS A 233 -22.63 9.18 2.07
CA LYS A 233 -23.94 9.82 1.94
C LYS A 233 -23.82 11.35 1.87
N GLN A 234 -22.94 11.96 2.67
CA GLN A 234 -22.70 13.40 2.63
C GLN A 234 -22.10 13.85 1.30
N LEU A 235 -21.15 13.08 0.73
CA LEU A 235 -20.52 13.37 -0.55
C LEU A 235 -21.47 13.25 -1.75
N THR A 236 -22.48 12.40 -1.67
CA THR A 236 -23.44 12.15 -2.76
C THR A 236 -24.74 12.99 -2.64
N SER A 237 -24.89 13.77 -1.57
CA SER A 237 -26.08 14.59 -1.31
C SER A 237 -25.98 16.01 -1.89
N PHE A 238 -24.95 16.29 -2.70
CA PHE A 238 -24.73 17.52 -3.46
C PHE A 238 -24.76 17.17 -4.94
#